data_35ae6daf13bcee21ca5bd2d4c4a3ec95
#
_entry.id   35ae6daf13bcee21ca5bd2d4c4a3ec95
#
_cell.length_a   1.000
_cell.length_b   1.000
_cell.length_c   1.000
_cell.angle_alpha   90.00
_cell.angle_beta   90.00
_cell.angle_gamma   90.00
#
_symmetry.space_group_name_H-M   'P 1'
#
loop_
_entity.id
_entity.type
_entity.pdbx_description
1 polymer ?
#
loop_
_entity_poly.entity_id
_entity_poly.type
_entity_poly.pdbx_seq_one_letter_code
_entity_poly.pdbx_strand_id
1 'polypeptide(L)'
;MCEPDGNARSTLPHALFWKGDFIAFLATPGDLGLVRKVVRSFRSHAAFASEGIAAPRFIPGVDYSDHAAYLDAGYPALMVTDTAPYRYPHYHTRQDTPDKVDFDRLARVVQGLEGVVRDLAH
;
A
#
# COMPACT_ATOMS: atom_id res chain seq x y z
N MET A 1 -0.06 -1.08 10.22
CA MET A 1 -0.39 0.24 9.67
C MET A 1 0.11 1.30 10.62
N CYS A 2 0.86 2.26 10.12
CA CYS A 2 1.48 3.29 10.95
C CYS A 2 0.53 4.47 11.15
N GLU A 3 0.47 5.03 12.34
CA GLU A 3 -0.26 6.28 12.58
C GLU A 3 0.48 7.45 11.91
N PRO A 4 -0.24 8.37 11.26
CA PRO A 4 0.38 9.56 10.68
C PRO A 4 0.77 10.52 11.79
N ASP A 5 1.99 10.99 11.80
CA ASP A 5 2.26 12.21 12.53
C ASP A 5 1.99 13.42 11.61
N GLY A 6 1.46 14.47 12.20
CA GLY A 6 0.94 15.63 11.46
C GLY A 6 2.00 16.47 10.72
N ASN A 7 3.26 16.00 10.63
CA ASN A 7 4.38 16.76 10.11
C ASN A 7 5.00 16.21 8.82
N ALA A 8 4.53 15.08 8.32
CA ALA A 8 5.09 14.51 7.09
C ALA A 8 4.62 15.31 5.86
N ARG A 9 5.53 16.02 5.24
CA ARG A 9 5.28 16.72 3.97
C ARG A 9 5.58 15.78 2.81
N SER A 10 4.53 15.35 2.14
CA SER A 10 4.64 14.56 0.90
C SER A 10 4.73 15.50 -0.31
N THR A 11 5.57 15.15 -1.29
CA THR A 11 5.62 15.80 -2.61
C THR A 11 4.55 15.29 -3.57
N LEU A 12 3.79 14.25 -3.18
CA LEU A 12 2.66 13.71 -3.92
C LEU A 12 1.36 14.45 -3.59
N PRO A 13 0.26 14.30 -4.38
CA PRO A 13 -0.97 15.03 -4.15
C PRO A 13 -1.43 14.90 -2.69
N HIS A 14 -1.53 16.03 -2.03
CA HIS A 14 -1.73 16.18 -0.59
C HIS A 14 -2.94 15.41 -0.05
N ALA A 15 -4.00 15.25 -0.86
CA ALA A 15 -5.23 14.62 -0.45
C ALA A 15 -5.12 13.09 -0.23
N LEU A 16 -4.17 12.43 -0.92
CA LEU A 16 -4.00 10.96 -0.87
C LEU A 16 -3.13 10.47 0.28
N PHE A 17 -2.29 11.35 0.84
CA PHE A 17 -1.25 10.93 1.81
C PHE A 17 -1.37 11.57 3.19
N TRP A 18 -2.33 12.48 3.35
CA TRP A 18 -2.48 13.26 4.59
C TRP A 18 -3.04 12.45 5.76
N LYS A 19 -3.95 11.52 5.49
CA LYS A 19 -4.57 10.69 6.54
C LYS A 19 -4.08 9.25 6.44
N GLY A 20 -3.56 8.71 7.52
CA GLY A 20 -3.11 7.33 7.62
C GLY A 20 -4.23 6.30 7.79
N ASP A 21 -5.39 6.56 7.23
CA ASP A 21 -6.60 5.78 7.41
C ASP A 21 -7.00 4.97 6.15
N PHE A 22 -6.08 4.79 5.23
CA PHE A 22 -6.30 4.02 4.01
C PHE A 22 -5.12 3.09 3.68
N ILE A 23 -5.38 2.12 2.82
CA ILE A 23 -4.36 1.27 2.23
C ILE A 23 -4.26 1.54 0.73
N ALA A 24 -3.06 1.56 0.19
CA ALA A 24 -2.82 1.73 -1.23
C ALA A 24 -2.33 0.45 -1.88
N PHE A 25 -2.83 0.19 -3.08
CA PHE A 25 -2.37 -0.87 -3.97
C PHE A 25 -1.62 -0.20 -5.12
N LEU A 26 -0.30 -0.30 -5.10
CA LEU A 26 0.59 0.45 -5.98
C LEU A 26 1.27 -0.47 -6.98
N ALA A 27 1.14 -0.16 -8.26
CA ALA A 27 1.83 -0.86 -9.33
C ALA A 27 2.37 0.11 -10.39
N THR A 28 3.09 -0.41 -11.36
CA THR A 28 3.46 0.35 -12.56
C THR A 28 2.29 0.47 -13.52
N PRO A 29 2.31 1.44 -14.45
CA PRO A 29 1.21 1.65 -15.39
C PRO A 29 0.83 0.41 -16.21
N GLY A 30 1.79 -0.47 -16.52
CA GLY A 30 1.54 -1.73 -17.23
C GLY A 30 0.63 -2.71 -16.48
N ASP A 31 0.57 -2.60 -15.15
CA ASP A 31 -0.19 -3.51 -14.27
C ASP A 31 -1.47 -2.87 -13.71
N LEU A 32 -1.97 -1.80 -14.34
CA LEU A 32 -3.19 -1.11 -13.92
C LEU A 32 -4.41 -2.05 -13.88
N GLY A 33 -4.48 -3.03 -14.78
CA GLY A 33 -5.53 -4.05 -14.78
C GLY A 33 -5.52 -4.90 -13.53
N LEU A 34 -4.34 -5.29 -13.08
CA LEU A 34 -4.16 -6.03 -11.82
C LEU A 34 -4.59 -5.16 -10.62
N VAL A 35 -4.17 -3.89 -10.57
CA VAL A 35 -4.58 -2.95 -9.51
C VAL A 35 -6.10 -2.86 -9.42
N ARG A 36 -6.79 -2.66 -10.54
CA ARG A 36 -8.27 -2.57 -10.56
C ARG A 36 -8.94 -3.84 -10.06
N LYS A 37 -8.43 -5.00 -10.45
CA LYS A 37 -8.94 -6.31 -10.00
C LYS A 37 -8.77 -6.48 -8.49
N VAL A 38 -7.59 -6.19 -7.98
CA VAL A 38 -7.25 -6.30 -6.55
C VAL A 38 -8.07 -5.33 -5.71
N VAL A 39 -8.17 -4.06 -6.10
CA VAL A 39 -8.94 -3.05 -5.35
C VAL A 39 -10.42 -3.42 -5.29
N ARG A 40 -10.97 -3.90 -6.40
CA ARG A 40 -12.37 -4.36 -6.43
C ARG A 40 -12.60 -5.53 -5.48
N SER A 41 -11.72 -6.53 -5.52
CA SER A 41 -11.77 -7.68 -4.62
C SER A 41 -11.64 -7.25 -3.17
N PHE A 42 -10.63 -6.43 -2.83
CA PHE A 42 -10.44 -5.95 -1.48
C PHE A 42 -11.67 -5.24 -0.92
N ARG A 43 -12.27 -4.35 -1.69
CA ARG A 43 -13.47 -3.61 -1.29
C ARG A 43 -14.70 -4.49 -1.10
N SER A 44 -14.74 -5.67 -1.72
CA SER A 44 -15.81 -6.66 -1.50
C SER A 44 -15.63 -7.45 -0.20
N HIS A 45 -14.43 -7.51 0.36
CA HIS A 45 -14.10 -8.28 1.56
C HIS A 45 -13.85 -7.42 2.80
N ALA A 46 -13.54 -6.15 2.63
CA ALA A 46 -13.22 -5.27 3.75
C ALA A 46 -13.87 -3.89 3.60
N ALA A 47 -14.52 -3.43 4.66
CA ALA A 47 -15.00 -2.04 4.79
C ALA A 47 -13.85 -1.14 5.27
N PHE A 48 -12.82 -1.00 4.46
CA PHE A 48 -11.63 -0.21 4.75
C PHE A 48 -11.28 0.67 3.55
N ALA A 49 -10.90 1.93 3.82
CA ALA A 49 -10.54 2.87 2.76
C ALA A 49 -9.34 2.34 1.97
N SER A 50 -9.46 2.31 0.65
CA SER A 50 -8.43 1.78 -0.23
C SER A 50 -8.30 2.59 -1.50
N GLU A 51 -7.07 2.71 -1.99
CA GLU A 51 -6.75 3.40 -3.24
C GLU A 51 -5.92 2.51 -4.15
N GLY A 52 -6.19 2.59 -5.45
CA GLY A 52 -5.36 1.97 -6.47
C GLY A 52 -4.52 3.03 -7.15
N ILE A 53 -3.22 2.84 -7.18
CA ILE A 53 -2.26 3.79 -7.73
C ILE A 53 -1.41 3.09 -8.79
N ALA A 54 -1.29 3.71 -9.97
CA ALA A 54 -0.31 3.32 -10.98
C ALA A 54 0.69 4.46 -11.14
N ALA A 55 1.96 4.18 -10.89
CA ALA A 55 3.02 5.17 -10.95
C ALA A 55 4.31 4.59 -11.56
N PRO A 56 5.06 5.40 -12.33
CA PRO A 56 6.32 4.97 -12.89
C PRO A 56 7.37 4.63 -11.82
N ARG A 57 8.27 3.69 -12.11
CA ARG A 57 9.32 3.25 -11.18
C ARG A 57 10.32 4.34 -10.77
N PHE A 58 10.46 5.40 -11.56
CA PHE A 58 11.33 6.53 -11.21
C PHE A 58 10.80 7.38 -10.04
N ILE A 59 9.52 7.24 -9.68
CA ILE A 59 8.98 7.90 -8.48
C ILE A 59 9.50 7.19 -7.24
N PRO A 60 10.17 7.90 -6.30
CA PRO A 60 10.70 7.28 -5.09
C PRO A 60 9.60 6.57 -4.29
N GLY A 61 9.89 5.34 -3.87
CA GLY A 61 8.96 4.51 -3.10
C GLY A 61 8.17 3.49 -3.92
N VAL A 62 8.05 3.67 -5.24
CA VAL A 62 7.25 2.79 -6.10
C VAL A 62 7.83 1.37 -6.17
N ASP A 63 9.15 1.22 -6.12
CA ASP A 63 9.85 -0.05 -6.22
C ASP A 63 10.63 -0.44 -4.95
N TYR A 64 10.19 0.02 -3.77
CA TYR A 64 10.89 -0.17 -2.50
C TYR A 64 10.59 -1.50 -1.81
N SER A 65 9.95 -2.46 -2.47
CA SER A 65 9.60 -3.74 -1.88
C SER A 65 9.85 -4.91 -2.85
N ASP A 66 9.59 -6.12 -2.42
CA ASP A 66 9.87 -7.35 -3.13
C ASP A 66 9.18 -7.48 -4.49
N HIS A 67 8.07 -6.75 -4.70
CA HIS A 67 7.39 -6.71 -6.00
C HIS A 67 8.31 -6.23 -7.14
N ALA A 68 9.32 -5.42 -6.84
CA ALA A 68 10.30 -4.95 -7.83
C ALA A 68 11.05 -6.12 -8.49
N ALA A 69 11.43 -7.14 -7.72
CA ALA A 69 12.11 -8.32 -8.24
C ALA A 69 11.20 -9.12 -9.20
N TYR A 70 9.91 -9.21 -8.92
CA TYR A 70 8.95 -9.86 -9.81
C TYR A 70 8.76 -9.08 -11.10
N LEU A 71 8.68 -7.74 -11.02
CA LEU A 71 8.61 -6.89 -12.20
C LEU A 71 9.86 -7.03 -13.08
N ASP A 72 11.05 -7.11 -12.48
CA ASP A 72 12.31 -7.33 -13.20
C ASP A 72 12.33 -8.69 -13.91
N ALA A 73 11.69 -9.69 -13.35
CA ALA A 73 11.54 -11.01 -13.94
C ALA A 73 10.39 -11.11 -14.97
N GLY A 74 9.66 -10.01 -15.22
CA GLY A 74 8.58 -9.95 -16.20
C GLY A 74 7.21 -10.41 -15.68
N TYR A 75 7.03 -10.54 -14.38
CA TYR A 75 5.75 -10.92 -13.79
C TYR A 75 4.95 -9.67 -13.37
N PRO A 76 3.61 -9.70 -13.57
CA PRO A 76 2.75 -8.67 -13.00
C PRO A 76 2.84 -8.68 -11.47
N ALA A 77 3.02 -7.52 -10.88
CA ALA A 77 3.15 -7.40 -9.43
C ALA A 77 2.66 -6.04 -8.94
N LEU A 78 2.24 -5.99 -7.68
CA LEU A 78 1.89 -4.75 -7.01
C LEU A 78 2.37 -4.77 -5.55
N MET A 79 2.49 -3.60 -4.98
CA MET A 79 2.81 -3.39 -3.58
C MET A 79 1.56 -2.95 -2.82
N VAL A 80 1.37 -3.51 -1.63
CA VAL A 80 0.36 -3.04 -0.68
C VAL A 80 1.07 -2.19 0.36
N THR A 81 0.65 -0.94 0.52
CA THR A 81 1.34 0.01 1.37
C THR A 81 0.39 0.98 2.06
N ASP A 82 0.77 1.43 3.24
CA ASP A 82 0.15 2.56 3.91
C ASP A 82 0.86 3.89 3.58
N THR A 83 1.75 3.88 2.58
CA THR A 83 2.55 5.04 2.15
C THR A 83 3.56 5.57 3.19
N ALA A 84 4.00 4.70 4.10
CA ALA A 84 4.94 5.04 5.17
C ALA A 84 6.19 5.84 4.72
N PRO A 85 6.85 5.56 3.59
CA PRO A 85 8.01 6.33 3.15
C PRO A 85 7.77 7.84 3.01
N TYR A 86 6.52 8.24 2.79
CA TYR A 86 6.16 9.64 2.55
C TYR A 86 5.60 10.37 3.76
N ARG A 87 5.15 9.65 4.79
CA ARG A 87 4.40 10.26 5.90
C ARG A 87 4.77 9.76 7.29
N TYR A 88 5.56 8.66 7.39
CA TYR A 88 5.93 8.08 8.66
C TYR A 88 7.38 8.43 9.00
N PRO A 89 7.63 9.27 10.05
CA PRO A 89 8.96 9.81 10.33
C PRO A 89 9.95 8.76 10.83
N HIS A 90 9.46 7.63 11.35
CA HIS A 90 10.30 6.56 11.90
C HIS A 90 10.62 5.46 10.89
N TYR A 91 10.20 5.62 9.63
CA TYR A 91 10.42 4.64 8.56
C TYR A 91 11.89 4.25 8.44
N HIS A 92 12.18 2.96 8.56
CA HIS A 92 13.52 2.37 8.56
C HIS A 92 14.49 2.95 9.61
N THR A 93 13.95 3.33 10.76
CA THR A 93 14.75 3.81 11.91
C THR A 93 14.60 2.87 13.11
N ARG A 94 15.47 3.06 14.13
CA ARG A 94 15.38 2.30 15.39
C ARG A 94 14.14 2.65 16.21
N GLN A 95 13.51 3.79 15.94
CA GLN A 95 12.30 4.25 16.60
C GLN A 95 11.03 3.63 16.01
N ASP A 96 11.15 2.88 14.91
CA ASP A 96 10.05 2.12 14.32
C ASP A 96 9.79 0.85 15.13
N THR A 97 9.01 0.99 16.17
CA THR A 97 8.71 -0.05 17.17
C THR A 97 7.27 -0.54 17.07
N PRO A 98 6.96 -1.78 17.48
CA PRO A 98 5.61 -2.37 17.34
C PRO A 98 4.48 -1.59 18.00
N ASP A 99 4.78 -0.80 19.05
CA ASP A 99 3.79 0.02 19.76
C ASP A 99 3.18 1.14 18.88
N LYS A 100 3.82 1.44 17.74
CA LYS A 100 3.34 2.44 16.76
C LYS A 100 2.37 1.87 15.71
N VAL A 101 2.12 0.57 15.75
CA VAL A 101 1.20 -0.11 14.81
C VAL A 101 -0.22 -0.09 15.36
N ASP A 102 -1.18 0.35 14.54
CA ASP A 102 -2.61 0.18 14.82
C ASP A 102 -3.02 -1.25 14.44
N PHE A 103 -2.98 -2.16 15.41
CA PHE A 103 -3.26 -3.57 15.17
C PHE A 103 -4.70 -3.85 14.76
N ASP A 104 -5.67 -3.06 15.22
CA ASP A 104 -7.07 -3.23 14.81
C ASP A 104 -7.26 -2.92 13.32
N ARG A 105 -6.67 -1.83 12.84
CA ARG A 105 -6.66 -1.49 11.41
C ARG A 105 -5.88 -2.49 10.59
N LEU A 106 -4.71 -2.91 11.07
CA LEU A 106 -3.91 -3.93 10.40
C LEU A 106 -4.68 -5.24 10.24
N ALA A 107 -5.39 -5.68 11.26
CA ALA A 107 -6.22 -6.89 11.21
C ALA A 107 -7.31 -6.80 10.12
N ARG A 108 -7.95 -5.65 9.98
CA ARG A 108 -8.96 -5.43 8.93
C ARG A 108 -8.36 -5.50 7.52
N VAL A 109 -7.17 -4.92 7.35
CA VAL A 109 -6.44 -4.99 6.07
C VAL A 109 -6.06 -6.42 5.75
N VAL A 110 -5.51 -7.17 6.71
CA VAL A 110 -5.13 -8.58 6.53
C VAL A 110 -6.34 -9.44 6.15
N GLN A 111 -7.48 -9.23 6.80
CA GLN A 111 -8.73 -9.92 6.45
C GLN A 111 -9.17 -9.64 5.02
N GLY A 112 -9.10 -8.39 4.59
CA GLY A 112 -9.41 -8.02 3.20
C GLY A 112 -8.43 -8.64 2.20
N LEU A 113 -7.13 -8.67 2.53
CA LEU A 113 -6.11 -9.29 1.69
C LEU A 113 -6.26 -10.80 1.59
N GLU A 114 -6.69 -11.47 2.65
CA GLU A 114 -7.03 -12.90 2.58
C GLU A 114 -8.09 -13.16 1.51
N GLY A 115 -9.16 -12.35 1.49
CA GLY A 115 -10.18 -12.42 0.46
C GLY A 115 -9.62 -12.20 -0.95
N VAL A 116 -8.74 -11.21 -1.13
CA VAL A 116 -8.08 -10.96 -2.41
C VAL A 116 -7.27 -12.17 -2.88
N VAL A 117 -6.48 -12.77 -2.00
CA VAL A 117 -5.67 -13.95 -2.35
C VAL A 117 -6.56 -15.11 -2.78
N ARG A 118 -7.67 -15.35 -2.08
CA ARG A 118 -8.64 -16.39 -2.46
C ARG A 118 -9.26 -16.12 -3.83
N ASP A 119 -9.65 -14.89 -4.11
CA ASP A 119 -10.24 -14.51 -5.40
C ASP A 119 -9.24 -14.64 -6.56
N LEU A 120 -7.97 -14.29 -6.33
CA LEU A 120 -6.92 -14.40 -7.35
C LEU A 120 -6.46 -15.84 -7.61
N ALA A 121 -6.55 -16.70 -6.60
CA ALA A 121 -6.14 -18.11 -6.69
C ALA A 121 -7.17 -18.99 -7.43
N HIS A 122 -8.33 -18.49 -7.71
CA HIS A 122 -9.40 -19.13 -8.46
C HIS A 122 -9.59 -18.41 -9.81
#